data_882a89dce8074e85833d20497f5d954e
#
_entry.id   882a89dce8074e85833d20497f5d954e
#
_cell.length_a   1.000
_cell.length_b   1.000
_cell.length_c   1.000
_cell.angle_alpha   90.00
_cell.angle_beta   90.00
_cell.angle_gamma   90.00
#
_symmetry.space_group_name_H-M   'P 1'
#
loop_
_entity.id
_entity.type
_entity.pdbx_description
1 polymer ?
#
loop_
_entity_poly.entity_id
_entity_poly.type
_entity_poly.pdbx_seq_one_letter_code
_entity_poly.pdbx_strand_id
1 'polypeptide(L)'
;RELDEVTVRPSLNKEQPLNKMATTGARMLSVEEASRYAGGMDDPARLVSSFAGVSPAMSTNGISIHGNAPHLLQWRLEDVEIPNPNHFADLSILGGGILSGLSSHVLGNSDFFSGAFPAEFSNAVSGVFDMKLRNGNNRRVENTIQIGLLGMDFASEGPLTKKHNSSYIFNYRY
;
A
#
# COMPACT_ATOMS: atom_id res chain seq x y z
N ARG A 1 28.82 33.70 4.68
CA ARG A 1 27.63 33.54 3.81
C ARG A 1 27.30 32.06 3.86
N GLU A 2 26.38 31.69 4.71
CA GLU A 2 25.84 30.33 4.76
C GLU A 2 25.00 30.14 3.50
N LEU A 3 25.28 29.07 2.75
CA LEU A 3 24.48 28.64 1.64
C LEU A 3 23.31 27.84 2.19
N ASP A 4 22.09 28.25 1.90
CA ASP A 4 20.90 27.49 2.21
C ASP A 4 20.97 26.11 1.53
N GLU A 5 20.73 25.06 2.29
CA GLU A 5 20.70 23.69 1.80
C GLU A 5 19.55 23.54 0.78
N VAL A 6 19.91 23.37 -0.49
CA VAL A 6 18.91 23.09 -1.53
C VAL A 6 18.54 21.62 -1.46
N THR A 7 17.44 21.33 -0.82
CA THR A 7 16.88 19.98 -0.82
C THR A 7 16.18 19.70 -2.15
N VAL A 8 16.85 19.01 -3.06
CA VAL A 8 16.22 18.52 -4.28
C VAL A 8 15.37 17.30 -3.93
N ARG A 9 14.06 17.47 -3.92
CA ARG A 9 13.13 16.35 -3.83
C ARG A 9 12.88 15.84 -5.25
N PRO A 10 13.20 14.58 -5.57
CA PRO A 10 12.85 14.01 -6.86
C PRO A 10 11.32 14.04 -7.01
N SER A 11 10.82 14.57 -8.11
CA SER A 11 9.41 14.47 -8.44
C SER A 11 9.11 13.01 -8.78
N LEU A 12 8.32 12.34 -7.94
CA LEU A 12 7.83 11.00 -8.23
C LEU A 12 6.86 11.08 -9.41
N ASN A 13 7.23 10.45 -10.51
CA ASN A 13 6.31 10.32 -11.65
C ASN A 13 5.38 9.13 -11.36
N LYS A 14 4.16 9.42 -10.98
CA LYS A 14 3.13 8.42 -10.61
C LYS A 14 2.65 7.55 -11.76
N GLU A 15 2.89 8.01 -12.98
CA GLU A 15 2.56 7.27 -14.20
C GLU A 15 3.59 6.18 -14.50
N GLN A 16 4.75 6.22 -13.83
CA GLN A 16 5.77 5.20 -13.96
C GLN A 16 5.67 4.22 -12.81
N PRO A 17 5.22 2.97 -13.06
CA PRO A 17 5.24 1.93 -12.06
C PRO A 17 6.67 1.58 -11.64
N LEU A 18 6.82 1.05 -10.44
CA LEU A 18 8.10 0.55 -9.94
C LEU A 18 8.57 -0.66 -10.74
N ASN A 19 7.61 -1.46 -11.20
CA ASN A 19 7.87 -2.61 -12.03
C ASN A 19 8.23 -2.19 -13.46
N LYS A 20 9.47 -2.44 -13.86
CA LYS A 20 9.99 -2.10 -15.19
C LYS A 20 9.37 -2.88 -16.34
N MET A 21 8.72 -4.00 -16.06
CA MET A 21 8.02 -4.82 -17.06
C MET A 21 6.59 -4.35 -17.31
N ALA A 22 6.09 -3.42 -16.50
CA ALA A 22 4.78 -2.83 -16.69
C ALA A 22 4.78 -1.89 -17.91
N THR A 23 3.88 -2.15 -18.84
CA THR A 23 3.76 -1.35 -20.07
C THR A 23 2.58 -0.39 -20.00
N THR A 24 1.40 -0.90 -19.63
CA THR A 24 0.15 -0.13 -19.53
C THR A 24 -0.69 -0.70 -18.39
N GLY A 25 -1.66 0.07 -17.90
CA GLY A 25 -2.61 -0.42 -16.87
C GLY A 25 -2.03 -0.51 -15.46
N ALA A 26 -0.79 -0.08 -15.26
CA ALA A 26 -0.15 -0.01 -13.95
C ALA A 26 -0.03 1.43 -13.46
N ARG A 27 -0.23 1.64 -12.16
CA ARG A 27 -0.03 2.90 -11.47
C ARG A 27 0.69 2.70 -10.17
N MET A 28 1.64 3.57 -9.89
CA MET A 28 2.30 3.60 -8.60
C MET A 28 1.41 4.30 -7.56
N LEU A 29 1.26 3.66 -6.42
CA LEU A 29 0.65 4.21 -5.22
C LEU A 29 1.73 4.79 -4.32
N SER A 30 1.65 6.09 -4.09
CA SER A 30 2.51 6.76 -3.12
C SER A 30 1.90 6.65 -1.72
N VAL A 31 2.73 6.27 -0.75
CA VAL A 31 2.33 6.24 0.67
C VAL A 31 1.87 7.61 1.16
N GLU A 32 2.51 8.68 0.68
CA GLU A 32 2.12 10.05 1.04
C GLU A 32 0.70 10.38 0.56
N GLU A 33 0.26 9.81 -0.55
CA GLU A 33 -1.12 9.98 -1.01
C GLU A 33 -2.10 9.18 -0.19
N ALA A 34 -1.74 7.95 0.15
CA ALA A 34 -2.59 7.10 0.99
C ALA A 34 -2.89 7.78 2.33
N SER A 35 -1.89 8.41 2.95
CA SER A 35 -2.04 9.11 4.22
C SER A 35 -2.84 10.43 4.12
N ARG A 36 -2.87 11.06 2.94
CA ARG A 36 -3.58 12.33 2.70
C ARG A 36 -5.00 12.16 2.18
N TYR A 37 -5.33 10.98 1.70
CA TYR A 37 -6.65 10.70 1.14
C TYR A 37 -7.68 10.54 2.26
N ALA A 38 -8.54 11.52 2.44
CA ALA A 38 -9.50 11.58 3.55
C ALA A 38 -10.49 10.39 3.60
N GLY A 39 -10.73 9.75 2.46
CA GLY A 39 -11.57 8.54 2.36
C GLY A 39 -10.81 7.24 2.58
N GLY A 40 -9.49 7.30 2.72
CA GLY A 40 -8.63 6.11 2.75
C GLY A 40 -8.68 5.35 4.05
N MET A 41 -8.99 5.99 5.17
CA MET A 41 -9.01 5.39 6.52
C MET A 41 -7.73 4.56 6.80
N ASP A 42 -6.57 5.06 6.34
CA ASP A 42 -5.27 4.37 6.36
C ASP A 42 -5.25 3.00 5.68
N ASP A 43 -6.15 2.79 4.73
CA ASP A 43 -6.24 1.56 3.96
C ASP A 43 -5.80 1.80 2.52
N PRO A 44 -4.68 1.21 2.08
CA PRO A 44 -4.18 1.37 0.73
C PRO A 44 -5.17 0.87 -0.35
N ALA A 45 -6.00 -0.13 -0.02
CA ALA A 45 -7.02 -0.61 -0.94
C ALA A 45 -8.07 0.45 -1.28
N ARG A 46 -8.40 1.32 -0.33
CA ARG A 46 -9.36 2.42 -0.56
C ARG A 46 -8.81 3.51 -1.47
N LEU A 47 -7.50 3.74 -1.44
CA LEU A 47 -6.88 4.71 -2.35
C LEU A 47 -7.04 4.26 -3.80
N VAL A 48 -6.89 2.97 -4.05
CA VAL A 48 -7.05 2.38 -5.40
C VAL A 48 -8.45 2.60 -5.95
N SER A 49 -9.46 2.73 -5.11
CA SER A 49 -10.84 2.99 -5.54
C SER A 49 -11.02 4.32 -6.28
N SER A 50 -10.05 5.22 -6.18
CA SER A 50 -10.04 6.48 -6.96
C SER A 50 -9.53 6.31 -8.41
N PHE A 51 -9.01 5.13 -8.77
CA PHE A 51 -8.46 4.89 -10.09
C PHE A 51 -9.54 4.54 -11.12
N ALA A 52 -9.27 4.93 -12.37
CA ALA A 52 -10.17 4.62 -13.46
C ALA A 52 -10.35 3.10 -13.64
N GLY A 53 -11.60 2.66 -13.80
CA GLY A 53 -11.94 1.24 -13.93
C GLY A 53 -12.03 0.47 -12.62
N VAL A 54 -11.82 1.14 -11.49
CA VAL A 54 -11.95 0.57 -10.15
C VAL A 54 -13.22 1.10 -9.47
N SER A 55 -14.00 0.20 -8.93
CA SER A 55 -15.22 0.54 -8.18
C SER A 55 -15.13 -0.02 -6.76
N PRO A 56 -15.32 0.82 -5.73
CA PRO A 56 -15.35 0.36 -4.35
C PRO A 56 -16.64 -0.42 -4.08
N ALA A 57 -16.57 -1.41 -3.23
CA ALA A 57 -17.77 -2.02 -2.66
C ALA A 57 -18.36 -1.09 -1.59
N MET A 58 -19.67 -0.91 -1.58
CA MET A 58 -20.33 0.09 -0.72
C MET A 58 -20.19 -0.19 0.78
N SER A 59 -20.00 -1.42 1.19
CA SER A 59 -20.02 -1.82 2.61
C SER A 59 -18.73 -2.50 3.10
N THR A 60 -17.76 -2.67 2.22
CA THR A 60 -16.52 -3.42 2.54
C THR A 60 -15.32 -2.76 1.88
N ASN A 61 -14.10 -3.20 2.23
CA ASN A 61 -12.86 -2.79 1.56
C ASN A 61 -12.63 -3.52 0.22
N GLY A 62 -13.64 -4.24 -0.26
CA GLY A 62 -13.56 -4.91 -1.55
C GLY A 62 -13.48 -3.91 -2.68
N ILE A 63 -12.63 -4.20 -3.65
CA ILE A 63 -12.48 -3.40 -4.87
C ILE A 63 -12.80 -4.28 -6.07
N SER A 64 -13.68 -3.78 -6.93
CA SER A 64 -14.04 -4.39 -8.20
C SER A 64 -13.26 -3.70 -9.32
N ILE A 65 -12.58 -4.45 -10.15
CA ILE A 65 -11.80 -3.92 -11.27
C ILE A 65 -12.48 -4.36 -12.56
N HIS A 66 -12.88 -3.37 -13.38
CA HIS A 66 -13.61 -3.60 -14.63
C HIS A 66 -14.86 -4.49 -14.46
N GLY A 67 -15.52 -4.41 -13.30
CA GLY A 67 -16.71 -5.21 -12.99
C GLY A 67 -16.42 -6.62 -12.47
N ASN A 68 -15.17 -7.02 -12.34
CA ASN A 68 -14.79 -8.32 -11.77
C ASN A 68 -15.00 -8.34 -10.25
N ALA A 69 -15.29 -9.51 -9.73
CA ALA A 69 -15.50 -9.66 -8.29
C ALA A 69 -14.22 -9.42 -7.48
N PRO A 70 -14.30 -8.80 -6.29
CA PRO A 70 -13.13 -8.44 -5.49
C PRO A 70 -12.22 -9.60 -5.09
N HIS A 71 -12.75 -10.83 -4.95
CA HIS A 71 -11.95 -12.00 -4.61
C HIS A 71 -11.00 -12.45 -5.75
N LEU A 72 -11.16 -11.89 -6.95
CA LEU A 72 -10.28 -12.15 -8.10
C LEU A 72 -9.06 -11.22 -8.13
N LEU A 73 -8.96 -10.27 -7.21
CA LEU A 73 -7.79 -9.43 -7.05
C LEU A 73 -6.66 -10.23 -6.42
N GLN A 74 -5.50 -10.24 -7.07
CA GLN A 74 -4.30 -10.84 -6.55
C GLN A 74 -3.60 -9.86 -5.61
N TRP A 75 -3.31 -10.31 -4.40
CA TRP A 75 -2.57 -9.54 -3.40
C TRP A 75 -1.14 -10.08 -3.32
N ARG A 76 -0.18 -9.18 -3.35
CA ARG A 76 1.24 -9.51 -3.22
C ARG A 76 1.89 -8.59 -2.20
N LEU A 77 2.85 -9.12 -1.46
CA LEU A 77 3.70 -8.39 -0.54
C LEU A 77 5.14 -8.84 -0.75
N GLU A 78 6.04 -7.90 -1.06
CA GLU A 78 7.45 -8.21 -1.33
C GLU A 78 7.63 -9.35 -2.35
N ASP A 79 6.94 -9.25 -3.48
CA ASP A 79 6.95 -10.22 -4.58
C ASP A 79 6.32 -11.60 -4.28
N VAL A 80 5.79 -11.78 -3.07
CA VAL A 80 5.11 -13.02 -2.68
C VAL A 80 3.59 -12.83 -2.72
N GLU A 81 2.89 -13.77 -3.36
CA GLU A 81 1.43 -13.80 -3.34
C GLU A 81 0.94 -14.13 -1.92
N ILE A 82 0.04 -13.32 -1.41
CA ILE A 82 -0.56 -13.47 -0.09
C ILE A 82 -2.09 -13.57 -0.21
N PRO A 83 -2.76 -14.19 0.76
CA PRO A 83 -4.21 -14.09 0.88
C PRO A 83 -4.67 -12.64 1.00
N ASN A 84 -5.95 -12.40 0.78
CA ASN A 84 -6.54 -11.07 0.98
C ASN A 84 -6.20 -10.55 2.40
N PRO A 85 -5.47 -9.43 2.54
CA PRO A 85 -5.01 -8.93 3.83
C PRO A 85 -6.11 -8.27 4.67
N ASN A 86 -7.34 -8.21 4.18
CA ASN A 86 -8.44 -7.64 4.92
C ASN A 86 -9.01 -8.65 5.92
N HIS A 87 -9.22 -8.20 7.16
CA HIS A 87 -9.90 -9.00 8.17
C HIS A 87 -11.32 -9.33 7.74
N PHE A 88 -11.73 -10.57 7.95
CA PHE A 88 -13.06 -11.09 7.59
C PHE A 88 -13.36 -11.13 6.08
N ALA A 89 -12.34 -11.08 5.24
CA ALA A 89 -12.52 -11.16 3.79
C ALA A 89 -13.24 -12.45 3.36
N ASP A 90 -12.93 -13.55 4.01
CA ASP A 90 -13.49 -14.87 3.68
C ASP A 90 -14.95 -15.06 4.19
N LEU A 91 -15.40 -14.21 5.10
CA LEU A 91 -16.81 -14.22 5.57
C LEU A 91 -17.76 -13.55 4.59
N SER A 92 -17.23 -12.78 3.67
CA SER A 92 -18.00 -12.11 2.64
C SER A 92 -17.86 -12.86 1.31
N ILE A 93 -18.98 -13.28 0.75
CA ILE A 93 -19.03 -13.93 -0.59
C ILE A 93 -18.37 -13.07 -1.67
N LEU A 94 -18.22 -11.77 -1.41
CA LEU A 94 -17.66 -10.79 -2.34
C LEU A 94 -16.16 -10.52 -2.15
N GLY A 95 -15.49 -11.19 -1.22
CA GLY A 95 -14.04 -11.04 -1.00
C GLY A 95 -13.61 -9.69 -0.43
N GLY A 96 -14.52 -8.93 0.19
CA GLY A 96 -14.22 -7.67 0.84
C GLY A 96 -14.24 -7.80 2.36
N GLY A 97 -13.22 -7.30 3.04
CA GLY A 97 -13.15 -7.20 4.48
C GLY A 97 -13.63 -5.85 5.00
N ILE A 98 -13.60 -5.67 6.31
CA ILE A 98 -13.97 -4.40 6.95
C ILE A 98 -12.73 -3.55 7.21
N LEU A 99 -11.62 -4.18 7.58
CA LEU A 99 -10.37 -3.54 7.99
C LEU A 99 -9.19 -4.25 7.34
N SER A 100 -8.24 -3.49 6.84
CA SER A 100 -6.96 -4.04 6.39
C SER A 100 -6.10 -4.47 7.57
N GLY A 101 -5.49 -5.65 7.48
CA GLY A 101 -4.47 -6.09 8.40
C GLY A 101 -3.12 -5.41 8.20
N LEU A 102 -2.95 -4.69 7.08
CA LEU A 102 -1.73 -3.96 6.76
C LEU A 102 -1.90 -2.48 7.12
N SER A 103 -0.93 -1.96 7.85
CA SER A 103 -0.87 -0.54 8.19
C SER A 103 -0.14 0.25 7.10
N SER A 104 -0.66 1.42 6.75
CA SER A 104 0.00 2.36 5.84
C SER A 104 1.37 2.81 6.36
N HIS A 105 1.62 2.71 7.69
CA HIS A 105 2.89 3.09 8.29
C HIS A 105 4.06 2.20 7.87
N VAL A 106 3.82 0.95 7.50
CA VAL A 106 4.87 0.00 7.08
C VAL A 106 4.98 -0.16 5.56
N LEU A 107 3.97 0.30 4.82
CA LEU A 107 3.97 0.18 3.37
C LEU A 107 4.81 1.26 2.71
N GLY A 108 5.53 0.87 1.68
CA GLY A 108 6.24 1.72 0.75
C GLY A 108 5.42 2.05 -0.49
N ASN A 109 6.02 2.76 -1.42
CA ASN A 109 5.42 2.93 -2.73
C ASN A 109 5.17 1.56 -3.34
N SER A 110 3.98 1.36 -3.84
CA SER A 110 3.48 0.07 -4.30
C SER A 110 2.89 0.21 -5.69
N ASP A 111 2.83 -0.86 -6.46
CA ASP A 111 2.24 -0.84 -7.78
C ASP A 111 0.85 -1.48 -7.76
N PHE A 112 -0.06 -0.87 -8.48
CA PHE A 112 -1.38 -1.39 -8.74
C PHE A 112 -1.60 -1.59 -10.23
N PHE A 113 -1.99 -2.79 -10.62
CA PHE A 113 -2.26 -3.17 -12.00
C PHE A 113 -3.75 -3.42 -12.16
N SER A 114 -4.37 -2.68 -13.07
CA SER A 114 -5.77 -2.91 -13.46
C SER A 114 -5.92 -3.75 -14.73
N GLY A 115 -4.81 -4.13 -15.35
CA GLY A 115 -4.76 -4.93 -16.57
C GLY A 115 -3.35 -4.97 -17.16
N ALA A 116 -3.18 -5.62 -18.30
CA ALA A 116 -1.89 -5.76 -19.00
C ALA A 116 -0.77 -6.28 -18.08
N PHE A 117 -1.05 -7.35 -17.38
CA PHE A 117 -0.15 -7.92 -16.38
C PHE A 117 1.15 -8.41 -17.01
N PRO A 118 2.32 -8.08 -16.44
CA PRO A 118 3.57 -8.78 -16.73
C PRO A 118 3.45 -10.29 -16.51
N ALA A 119 4.25 -11.07 -17.25
CA ALA A 119 4.20 -12.54 -17.23
C ALA A 119 4.47 -13.16 -15.84
N GLU A 120 5.08 -12.42 -14.94
CA GLU A 120 5.31 -12.83 -13.55
C GLU A 120 4.03 -12.97 -12.72
N PHE A 121 2.94 -12.33 -13.15
CA PHE A 121 1.62 -12.41 -12.49
C PHE A 121 0.73 -13.43 -13.19
N SER A 122 1.19 -14.68 -13.27
CA SER A 122 0.59 -15.73 -14.09
C SER A 122 -0.85 -16.09 -13.71
N ASN A 123 -1.26 -15.87 -12.47
CA ASN A 123 -2.61 -16.18 -11.96
C ASN A 123 -3.53 -14.96 -11.87
N ALA A 124 -3.08 -13.78 -12.32
CA ALA A 124 -3.86 -12.57 -12.23
C ALA A 124 -5.03 -12.60 -13.22
N VAL A 125 -6.24 -12.36 -12.72
CA VAL A 125 -7.48 -12.35 -13.50
C VAL A 125 -8.09 -10.96 -13.59
N SER A 126 -8.21 -10.26 -12.46
CA SER A 126 -8.90 -8.98 -12.33
C SER A 126 -7.92 -7.83 -12.21
N GLY A 127 -6.99 -7.93 -11.28
CA GLY A 127 -5.94 -6.95 -11.01
C GLY A 127 -4.90 -7.52 -10.09
N VAL A 128 -3.81 -6.78 -9.92
CA VAL A 128 -2.73 -7.11 -8.99
C VAL A 128 -2.43 -5.90 -8.14
N PHE A 129 -2.35 -6.11 -6.83
CA PHE A 129 -1.85 -5.14 -5.89
C PHE A 129 -0.51 -5.63 -5.36
N ASP A 130 0.58 -5.10 -5.92
CA ASP A 130 1.95 -5.45 -5.54
C ASP A 130 2.48 -4.44 -4.52
N MET A 131 2.41 -4.84 -3.26
CA MET A 131 2.77 -4.00 -2.12
C MET A 131 4.23 -4.20 -1.75
N LYS A 132 4.89 -3.10 -1.44
CA LYS A 132 6.27 -3.07 -0.95
C LYS A 132 6.31 -2.49 0.46
N LEU A 133 7.22 -2.99 1.25
CA LEU A 133 7.50 -2.43 2.57
C LEU A 133 8.50 -1.27 2.46
N ARG A 134 8.39 -0.31 3.35
CA ARG A 134 9.37 0.78 3.42
C ARG A 134 10.47 0.48 4.44
N ASN A 135 11.60 1.11 4.25
CA ASN A 135 12.65 1.10 5.25
C ASN A 135 12.30 2.07 6.39
N GLY A 136 12.64 1.70 7.61
CA GLY A 136 12.52 2.58 8.77
C GLY A 136 13.51 3.75 8.73
N ASN A 137 13.27 4.77 9.57
CA ASN A 137 14.13 5.92 9.68
C ASN A 137 15.51 5.51 10.25
N ASN A 138 16.58 5.77 9.52
CA ASN A 138 17.94 5.45 9.96
C ASN A 138 18.65 6.59 10.73
N ARG A 139 17.97 7.74 10.90
CA ARG A 139 18.56 8.93 11.53
C ARG A 139 18.09 9.13 12.96
N ARG A 140 16.80 8.91 13.21
CA ARG A 140 16.17 9.16 14.52
C ARG A 140 15.07 8.13 14.80
N VAL A 141 14.81 7.94 16.09
CA VAL A 141 13.69 7.12 16.54
C VAL A 141 12.41 7.95 16.43
N GLU A 142 11.41 7.36 15.79
CA GLU A 142 10.08 7.95 15.66
C GLU A 142 9.03 6.94 16.13
N ASN A 143 8.09 7.43 16.91
CA ASN A 143 6.98 6.63 17.41
C ASN A 143 5.68 7.31 17.03
N THR A 144 4.77 6.55 16.46
CA THR A 144 3.45 7.01 16.07
C THR A 144 2.40 6.19 16.80
N ILE A 145 1.47 6.87 17.44
CA ILE A 145 0.30 6.23 18.07
C ILE A 145 -0.93 6.85 17.42
N GLN A 146 -1.76 6.01 16.88
CA GLN A 146 -3.04 6.41 16.28
C GLN A 146 -4.16 5.66 17.01
N ILE A 147 -5.13 6.42 17.47
CA ILE A 147 -6.33 5.88 18.12
C ILE A 147 -7.54 6.37 17.34
N GLY A 148 -8.32 5.43 16.87
CA GLY A 148 -9.50 5.71 16.07
C GLY A 148 -10.70 4.87 16.50
N LEU A 149 -11.83 5.13 15.87
CA LEU A 149 -13.08 4.40 16.13
C LEU A 149 -12.97 2.91 15.78
N LEU A 150 -12.03 2.55 14.88
CA LEU A 150 -11.87 1.22 14.33
C LEU A 150 -10.69 0.45 14.95
N GLY A 151 -9.99 1.03 15.94
CA GLY A 151 -8.89 0.36 16.58
C GLY A 151 -7.75 1.29 16.97
N MET A 152 -6.65 0.68 17.36
CA MET A 152 -5.40 1.36 17.70
C MET A 152 -4.28 0.88 16.79
N ASP A 153 -3.44 1.79 16.37
CA ASP A 153 -2.24 1.51 15.60
C ASP A 153 -1.03 2.13 16.31
N PHE A 154 0.00 1.33 16.51
CA PHE A 154 1.27 1.76 17.08
C PHE A 154 2.39 1.42 16.11
N ALA A 155 3.14 2.41 15.69
CA ALA A 155 4.32 2.24 14.86
C ALA A 155 5.55 2.81 15.56
N SER A 156 6.67 2.11 15.44
CA SER A 156 7.97 2.53 15.92
C SER A 156 9.02 2.26 14.87
N GLU A 157 9.86 3.23 14.64
CA GLU A 157 10.98 3.08 13.71
C GLU A 157 12.22 3.81 14.21
N GLY A 158 13.38 3.37 13.76
CA GLY A 158 14.61 4.04 14.16
C GLY A 158 15.86 3.29 13.70
N PRO A 159 17.05 3.90 13.97
CA PRO A 159 18.31 3.26 13.67
C PRO A 159 18.59 2.10 14.63
N LEU A 160 18.99 0.95 14.08
CA LEU A 160 19.46 -0.19 14.89
C LEU A 160 20.82 0.08 15.52
N THR A 161 21.70 0.77 14.79
CA THR A 161 23.03 1.13 15.28
C THR A 161 23.44 2.50 14.77
N LYS A 162 24.17 3.26 15.58
CA LYS A 162 24.69 4.59 15.19
C LYS A 162 25.78 4.54 14.12
N LYS A 163 26.42 3.39 13.91
CA LYS A 163 27.56 3.21 12.99
C LYS A 163 27.17 2.61 11.64
N HIS A 164 25.99 1.99 11.53
CA HIS A 164 25.55 1.31 10.33
C HIS A 164 24.26 1.91 9.82
N ASN A 165 24.11 1.98 8.51
CA ASN A 165 22.89 2.45 7.83
C ASN A 165 21.76 1.42 7.93
N SER A 166 21.58 0.84 9.11
CA SER A 166 20.51 -0.13 9.36
C SER A 166 19.43 0.51 10.21
N SER A 167 18.19 0.22 9.88
CA SER A 167 17.01 0.70 10.58
C SER A 167 16.06 -0.45 10.88
N TYR A 168 15.18 -0.23 11.82
CA TYR A 168 14.04 -1.09 12.07
C TYR A 168 12.76 -0.33 11.82
N ILE A 169 11.71 -1.08 11.52
CA ILE A 169 10.34 -0.63 11.53
C ILE A 169 9.50 -1.70 12.20
N PHE A 170 8.64 -1.29 13.09
CA PHE A 170 7.72 -2.15 13.82
C PHE A 170 6.34 -1.52 13.79
N ASN A 171 5.33 -2.34 13.61
CA ASN A 171 3.93 -1.91 13.68
C ASN A 171 3.11 -2.94 14.43
N TYR A 172 2.19 -2.46 15.25
CA TYR A 172 1.18 -3.25 15.92
C TYR A 172 -0.17 -2.58 15.77
N ARG A 173 -1.12 -3.31 15.22
CA ARG A 173 -2.48 -2.86 14.98
C ARG A 173 -3.48 -3.78 15.69
N TYR A 174 -4.43 -3.19 16.40
CA TYR A 174 -5.47 -3.90 17.14
C TYR A 174 -6.85 -3.26 16.91
#